data_6f89df58eed23da24394550bc6afdfc0
#
_entry.id   6f89df58eed23da24394550bc6afdfc0
#
_cell.length_a   1.000
_cell.length_b   1.000
_cell.length_c   1.000
_cell.angle_alpha   90.00
_cell.angle_beta   90.00
_cell.angle_gamma   90.00
#
_symmetry.space_group_name_H-M   'P 1'
#
loop_
_entity.id
_entity.type
_entity.pdbx_description
1 polymer ?
#
loop_
_entity_poly.entity_id
_entity_poly.type
_entity_poly.pdbx_seq_one_letter_code
_entity_poly.pdbx_strand_id
1 'polypeptide(L)'
;MLKGKTYLDHGGTTLYARSLVEKFSEDLVSNLYGNPHSASTPSTLAGDRVDEVRIRTLQFFNADPDHFDLIFASNATAAIKLVAESFRDYHESSESNKRQKGFWYGYHRDAHTSLIGIREFTHGSHFCFRDDEQVNRWFNSGGVIFRLYHARQIGLFAFPGQSNMTGRRLPLTWPAKLRSKKGAKIYTLLDAATLATTCSIDLRDKGAPDFTCVSFYKIFGFPNIGALIVRKEAGHMLQQRKYFGGGTVDIIIALDDTWHAKKDSSLHDELEDGTLPFHSIFALGHALDVHQQLFKSMSRISAHTAYLAKRLFRGISTLTHSNGLSVCRIYKDPEAIYGDPKTQGATIAFNVFDSVGTPIPFTEVEKLANINGIYIRAGGLCNPGGVANFLEFDASEMRAAFAAGHRCSRPLVVMQGRATGVVRVSLGAMSTLSDVNTFLTFLENNY
;
A
#
# COMPACT_ATOMS: atom_id res chain seq x y z
N MET A 1 -5.58 -3.90 26.80
CA MET A 1 -4.89 -4.78 25.86
C MET A 1 -3.38 -4.58 25.87
N LEU A 2 -2.86 -3.35 25.85
CA LEU A 2 -1.42 -3.03 25.76
C LEU A 2 -0.76 -2.68 27.10
N LYS A 3 -1.30 -3.07 28.26
CA LYS A 3 -0.69 -2.74 29.55
C LYS A 3 0.74 -3.29 29.61
N GLY A 4 1.73 -2.39 29.71
CA GLY A 4 3.16 -2.73 29.72
C GLY A 4 3.75 -3.17 28.37
N LYS A 5 3.08 -2.87 27.25
CA LYS A 5 3.54 -3.21 25.90
C LYS A 5 3.55 -1.98 24.99
N THR A 6 4.53 -1.88 24.11
CA THR A 6 4.70 -0.80 23.15
C THR A 6 4.62 -1.35 21.73
N TYR A 7 3.62 -0.90 20.96
CA TYR A 7 3.41 -1.37 19.58
C TYR A 7 3.86 -0.33 18.57
N LEU A 8 4.83 -0.69 17.74
CA LEU A 8 5.52 0.20 16.78
C LEU A 8 5.61 -0.40 15.37
N ASP A 9 4.67 -1.29 15.00
CA ASP A 9 4.55 -1.83 13.63
C ASP A 9 3.21 -1.45 12.96
N HIS A 10 2.78 -0.19 13.14
CA HIS A 10 1.54 0.32 12.49
C HIS A 10 1.60 0.31 10.95
N GLY A 11 2.78 0.33 10.35
CA GLY A 11 2.96 0.18 8.90
C GLY A 11 2.70 -1.24 8.37
N GLY A 12 2.72 -2.24 9.24
CA GLY A 12 2.30 -3.61 8.94
C GLY A 12 0.79 -3.78 9.08
N THR A 13 0.29 -3.50 10.27
CA THR A 13 -1.13 -3.36 10.60
C THR A 13 -1.28 -2.38 11.74
N THR A 14 -2.35 -1.58 11.79
CA THR A 14 -2.56 -0.73 12.96
C THR A 14 -3.39 -1.45 14.02
N LEU A 15 -3.47 -0.87 15.22
CA LEU A 15 -4.32 -1.38 16.28
C LEU A 15 -5.78 -1.01 15.97
N TYR A 16 -6.70 -1.89 16.34
CA TYR A 16 -8.13 -1.60 16.27
C TYR A 16 -8.68 -1.09 17.60
N ALA A 17 -9.68 -0.22 17.54
CA ALA A 17 -10.34 0.28 18.73
C ALA A 17 -11.25 -0.79 19.33
N ARG A 18 -11.27 -0.88 20.66
CA ARG A 18 -12.20 -1.76 21.39
C ARG A 18 -13.65 -1.45 21.05
N SER A 19 -14.01 -0.17 21.00
CA SER A 19 -15.36 0.28 20.67
C SER A 19 -15.80 -0.11 19.24
N LEU A 20 -14.86 -0.32 18.31
CA LEU A 20 -15.18 -0.86 16.99
C LEU A 20 -15.68 -2.30 17.07
N VAL A 21 -14.95 -3.14 17.82
CA VAL A 21 -15.31 -4.56 17.97
C VAL A 21 -16.64 -4.70 18.72
N GLU A 22 -16.85 -3.90 19.77
CA GLU A 22 -18.09 -3.89 20.55
C GLU A 22 -19.29 -3.49 19.69
N LYS A 23 -19.21 -2.39 18.93
CA LYS A 23 -20.28 -1.93 18.02
C LYS A 23 -20.58 -2.95 16.92
N PHE A 24 -19.54 -3.52 16.30
CA PHE A 24 -19.73 -4.54 15.28
C PHE A 24 -20.37 -5.81 15.83
N SER A 25 -19.96 -6.26 17.03
CA SER A 25 -20.53 -7.42 17.68
C SER A 25 -22.01 -7.19 18.05
N GLU A 26 -22.34 -6.01 18.57
CA GLU A 26 -23.73 -5.63 18.88
C GLU A 26 -24.61 -5.61 17.62
N ASP A 27 -24.11 -5.06 16.53
CA ASP A 27 -24.80 -5.02 15.23
C ASP A 27 -25.12 -6.44 14.72
N LEU A 28 -24.17 -7.37 14.79
CA LEU A 28 -24.37 -8.76 14.36
C LEU A 28 -25.37 -9.53 15.24
N VAL A 29 -25.40 -9.24 16.53
CA VAL A 29 -26.33 -9.89 17.47
C VAL A 29 -27.74 -9.34 17.34
N SER A 30 -27.87 -8.06 16.96
CA SER A 30 -29.16 -7.35 16.91
C SER A 30 -29.88 -7.46 15.57
N ASN A 31 -29.19 -7.89 14.51
CA ASN A 31 -29.74 -7.93 13.15
C ASN A 31 -29.54 -9.30 12.50
N LEU A 32 -30.51 -9.66 11.65
CA LEU A 32 -30.40 -10.84 10.77
C LEU A 32 -29.97 -10.38 9.38
N TYR A 33 -28.79 -10.83 8.94
CA TYR A 33 -28.27 -10.54 7.61
C TYR A 33 -28.30 -11.79 6.73
N GLY A 34 -28.77 -11.66 5.50
CA GLY A 34 -28.77 -12.71 4.48
C GLY A 34 -27.69 -12.51 3.42
N ASN A 35 -27.60 -13.47 2.51
CA ASN A 35 -26.71 -13.33 1.35
C ASN A 35 -27.22 -12.20 0.44
N PRO A 36 -26.42 -11.16 0.12
CA PRO A 36 -26.84 -10.01 -0.71
C PRO A 36 -27.37 -10.37 -2.11
N HIS A 37 -27.05 -11.58 -2.61
CA HIS A 37 -27.55 -12.02 -3.91
C HIS A 37 -28.99 -12.59 -3.88
N SER A 38 -29.61 -12.67 -2.70
CA SER A 38 -30.98 -13.18 -2.55
C SER A 38 -31.96 -12.02 -2.38
N ALA A 39 -33.26 -12.26 -2.62
CA ALA A 39 -34.32 -11.25 -2.54
C ALA A 39 -35.09 -11.23 -1.21
N SER A 40 -34.63 -11.95 -0.17
CA SER A 40 -35.27 -11.93 1.13
C SER A 40 -34.98 -10.63 1.88
N THR A 41 -35.85 -10.23 2.83
CA THR A 41 -35.64 -9.01 3.62
C THR A 41 -34.26 -8.92 4.29
N PRO A 42 -33.70 -9.98 4.94
CA PRO A 42 -32.35 -9.92 5.47
C PRO A 42 -31.27 -9.76 4.38
N SER A 43 -31.51 -10.27 3.19
CA SER A 43 -30.59 -10.16 2.05
C SER A 43 -30.59 -8.76 1.45
N THR A 44 -31.77 -8.16 1.28
CA THR A 44 -31.88 -6.76 0.86
C THR A 44 -31.22 -5.82 1.85
N LEU A 45 -31.45 -6.03 3.18
CA LEU A 45 -30.78 -5.26 4.21
C LEU A 45 -29.25 -5.37 4.11
N ALA A 46 -28.74 -6.56 3.83
CA ALA A 46 -27.30 -6.77 3.65
C ALA A 46 -26.75 -6.05 2.41
N GLY A 47 -27.49 -6.08 1.30
CA GLY A 47 -27.13 -5.36 0.06
C GLY A 47 -27.10 -3.84 0.28
N ASP A 48 -28.18 -3.28 0.82
CA ASP A 48 -28.28 -1.84 1.11
C ASP A 48 -27.14 -1.35 2.01
N ARG A 49 -26.76 -2.16 3.03
CA ARG A 49 -25.63 -1.86 3.91
C ARG A 49 -24.28 -1.88 3.19
N VAL A 50 -24.08 -2.83 2.27
CA VAL A 50 -22.85 -2.88 1.44
C VAL A 50 -22.72 -1.61 0.62
N ASP A 51 -23.79 -1.18 -0.04
CA ASP A 51 -23.80 0.01 -0.89
C ASP A 51 -23.62 1.30 -0.09
N GLU A 52 -24.27 1.41 1.07
CA GLU A 52 -24.04 2.53 2.00
C GLU A 52 -22.56 2.63 2.39
N VAL A 53 -21.94 1.53 2.80
CA VAL A 53 -20.53 1.52 3.22
C VAL A 53 -19.60 1.82 2.04
N ARG A 54 -19.94 1.38 0.83
CA ARG A 54 -19.21 1.72 -0.41
C ARG A 54 -19.17 3.23 -0.62
N ILE A 55 -20.31 3.89 -0.59
CA ILE A 55 -20.44 5.35 -0.75
C ILE A 55 -19.68 6.08 0.37
N ARG A 56 -19.86 5.69 1.63
CA ARG A 56 -19.15 6.29 2.77
C ARG A 56 -17.64 6.12 2.67
N THR A 57 -17.19 5.00 2.13
CA THR A 57 -15.75 4.76 1.89
C THR A 57 -15.21 5.68 0.79
N LEU A 58 -15.95 5.88 -0.30
CA LEU A 58 -15.60 6.89 -1.31
C LEU A 58 -15.50 8.29 -0.69
N GLN A 59 -16.48 8.67 0.15
CA GLN A 59 -16.48 9.95 0.86
C GLN A 59 -15.27 10.12 1.78
N PHE A 60 -14.83 9.06 2.46
CA PHE A 60 -13.62 9.09 3.30
C PHE A 60 -12.37 9.47 2.51
N PHE A 61 -12.30 9.11 1.22
CA PHE A 61 -11.23 9.47 0.30
C PHE A 61 -11.54 10.71 -0.55
N ASN A 62 -12.62 11.44 -0.25
CA ASN A 62 -13.13 12.54 -1.06
C ASN A 62 -13.31 12.18 -2.55
N ALA A 63 -13.63 10.92 -2.84
CA ALA A 63 -13.94 10.44 -4.18
C ALA A 63 -15.44 10.63 -4.45
N ASP A 64 -15.79 11.41 -5.49
CA ASP A 64 -17.17 11.61 -5.90
C ASP A 64 -17.71 10.33 -6.57
N PRO A 65 -18.81 9.74 -6.08
CA PRO A 65 -19.43 8.56 -6.69
C PRO A 65 -19.84 8.74 -8.16
N ASP A 66 -20.05 9.95 -8.63
CA ASP A 66 -20.33 10.21 -10.05
C ASP A 66 -19.09 9.97 -10.94
N HIS A 67 -17.89 10.16 -10.38
CA HIS A 67 -16.62 10.05 -11.10
C HIS A 67 -15.77 8.83 -10.71
N PHE A 68 -16.06 8.23 -9.57
CA PHE A 68 -15.32 7.08 -9.04
C PHE A 68 -16.22 5.93 -8.67
N ASP A 69 -15.68 4.72 -8.76
CA ASP A 69 -16.30 3.53 -8.21
C ASP A 69 -15.32 2.85 -7.24
N LEU A 70 -15.83 2.03 -6.33
CA LEU A 70 -15.06 1.30 -5.36
C LEU A 70 -15.34 -0.20 -5.50
N ILE A 71 -14.30 -0.97 -5.73
CA ILE A 71 -14.34 -2.43 -5.85
C ILE A 71 -13.70 -3.00 -4.59
N PHE A 72 -14.45 -3.73 -3.78
CA PHE A 72 -13.92 -4.40 -2.60
C PHE A 72 -12.99 -5.55 -3.00
N ALA A 73 -11.92 -5.71 -2.24
CA ALA A 73 -10.92 -6.74 -2.45
C ALA A 73 -10.42 -7.26 -1.09
N SER A 74 -9.78 -8.41 -1.06
CA SER A 74 -9.23 -8.96 0.19
C SER A 74 -8.12 -8.08 0.81
N ASN A 75 -7.39 -7.31 0.00
CA ASN A 75 -6.34 -6.37 0.42
C ASN A 75 -5.83 -5.58 -0.79
N ALA A 76 -4.91 -4.62 -0.57
CA ALA A 76 -4.29 -3.84 -1.66
C ALA A 76 -3.59 -4.72 -2.70
N THR A 77 -2.97 -5.84 -2.32
CA THR A 77 -2.32 -6.76 -3.27
C THR A 77 -3.34 -7.38 -4.23
N ALA A 78 -4.53 -7.78 -3.75
CA ALA A 78 -5.61 -8.29 -4.59
C ALA A 78 -6.14 -7.20 -5.55
N ALA A 79 -6.28 -5.97 -5.06
CA ALA A 79 -6.66 -4.81 -5.88
C ALA A 79 -5.62 -4.53 -6.99
N ILE A 80 -4.32 -4.55 -6.65
CA ILE A 80 -3.21 -4.41 -7.61
C ILE A 80 -3.23 -5.54 -8.64
N LYS A 81 -3.47 -6.78 -8.21
CA LYS A 81 -3.56 -7.94 -9.09
C LYS A 81 -4.72 -7.81 -10.08
N LEU A 82 -5.89 -7.33 -9.64
CA LEU A 82 -7.04 -7.08 -10.50
C LEU A 82 -6.68 -6.11 -11.64
N VAL A 83 -6.01 -4.99 -11.32
CA VAL A 83 -5.53 -4.04 -12.35
C VAL A 83 -4.54 -4.71 -13.29
N ALA A 84 -3.57 -5.46 -12.78
CA ALA A 84 -2.53 -6.10 -13.57
C ALA A 84 -3.09 -7.13 -14.56
N GLU A 85 -4.03 -7.98 -14.10
CA GLU A 85 -4.72 -8.97 -14.94
C GLU A 85 -5.56 -8.29 -16.01
N SER A 86 -6.29 -7.23 -15.67
CA SER A 86 -7.12 -6.50 -16.61
C SER A 86 -6.29 -5.84 -17.72
N PHE A 87 -5.13 -5.25 -17.38
CA PHE A 87 -4.22 -4.68 -18.38
C PHE A 87 -3.63 -5.73 -19.30
N ARG A 88 -3.27 -6.91 -18.79
CA ARG A 88 -2.86 -8.06 -19.61
C ARG A 88 -3.97 -8.46 -20.57
N ASP A 89 -5.18 -8.68 -20.05
CA ASP A 89 -6.31 -9.18 -20.82
C ASP A 89 -6.77 -8.14 -21.87
N TYR A 90 -6.77 -6.85 -21.52
CA TYR A 90 -7.03 -5.76 -22.46
C TYR A 90 -6.00 -5.74 -23.62
N HIS A 91 -4.72 -5.92 -23.28
CA HIS A 91 -3.67 -5.96 -24.32
C HIS A 91 -3.87 -7.16 -25.27
N GLU A 92 -4.18 -8.34 -24.71
CA GLU A 92 -4.38 -9.57 -25.47
C GLU A 92 -5.67 -9.58 -26.31
N SER A 93 -6.71 -8.84 -25.94
CA SER A 93 -7.97 -8.76 -26.70
C SER A 93 -7.88 -7.88 -27.94
N SER A 94 -6.92 -6.96 -28.01
CA SER A 94 -6.79 -6.00 -29.11
C SER A 94 -5.94 -6.58 -30.25
N GLU A 95 -6.54 -6.76 -31.43
CA GLU A 95 -5.83 -7.27 -32.63
C GLU A 95 -4.67 -6.35 -33.08
N SER A 96 -4.84 -5.02 -32.89
CA SER A 96 -3.79 -4.04 -33.18
C SER A 96 -2.56 -4.20 -32.28
N ASN A 97 -2.73 -4.81 -31.11
CA ASN A 97 -1.68 -5.01 -30.12
C ASN A 97 -0.97 -6.39 -30.27
N LYS A 98 -1.51 -7.32 -31.05
CA LYS A 98 -0.91 -8.67 -31.25
C LYS A 98 0.53 -8.64 -31.77
N ARG A 99 0.96 -7.54 -32.40
CA ARG A 99 2.34 -7.34 -32.85
C ARG A 99 3.27 -6.84 -31.75
N GLN A 100 2.74 -6.40 -30.60
CA GLN A 100 3.50 -5.90 -29.46
C GLN A 100 3.46 -6.92 -28.32
N LYS A 101 4.58 -7.17 -27.69
CA LYS A 101 4.69 -8.10 -26.56
C LYS A 101 4.31 -7.36 -25.27
N GLY A 102 3.06 -7.52 -24.78
CA GLY A 102 2.59 -6.98 -23.51
C GLY A 102 2.30 -5.46 -23.52
N PHE A 103 1.79 -4.93 -22.42
CA PHE A 103 1.64 -3.50 -22.19
C PHE A 103 2.92 -2.93 -21.57
N TRP A 104 3.13 -1.60 -21.69
CA TRP A 104 4.26 -0.95 -21.02
C TRP A 104 3.97 -0.75 -19.53
N TYR A 105 4.97 -0.99 -18.67
CA TYR A 105 4.87 -0.83 -17.24
C TYR A 105 6.03 -0.03 -16.66
N GLY A 106 5.73 1.13 -16.05
CA GLY A 106 6.71 1.90 -15.28
C GLY A 106 6.40 1.83 -13.79
N TYR A 107 7.43 1.66 -12.95
CA TYR A 107 7.24 1.71 -11.50
C TYR A 107 8.41 2.36 -10.78
N HIS A 108 8.12 2.96 -9.62
CA HIS A 108 9.16 3.58 -8.79
C HIS A 108 9.90 2.54 -7.94
N ARG A 109 11.20 2.72 -7.68
CA ARG A 109 12.03 1.77 -6.90
C ARG A 109 11.49 1.50 -5.49
N ASP A 110 10.84 2.49 -4.84
CA ASP A 110 10.25 2.34 -3.51
C ASP A 110 8.96 1.50 -3.49
N ALA A 111 8.63 0.88 -4.63
CA ALA A 111 7.45 0.05 -4.78
C ALA A 111 7.50 -1.20 -3.88
N HIS A 112 6.35 -1.52 -3.29
CA HIS A 112 6.12 -2.81 -2.65
C HIS A 112 6.19 -3.95 -3.67
N THR A 113 6.57 -5.16 -3.23
CA THR A 113 6.64 -6.36 -4.09
C THR A 113 5.36 -6.60 -4.91
N SER A 114 4.19 -6.22 -4.41
CA SER A 114 2.92 -6.34 -5.15
C SER A 114 2.88 -5.50 -6.42
N LEU A 115 3.46 -4.29 -6.43
CA LEU A 115 3.59 -3.50 -7.64
C LEU A 115 4.68 -4.07 -8.56
N ILE A 116 5.82 -4.47 -8.00
CA ILE A 116 6.93 -5.02 -8.78
C ILE A 116 6.48 -6.27 -9.57
N GLY A 117 5.61 -7.08 -8.97
CA GLY A 117 5.09 -8.31 -9.61
C GLY A 117 4.34 -8.09 -10.92
N ILE A 118 3.80 -6.87 -11.17
CA ILE A 118 3.11 -6.54 -12.43
C ILE A 118 4.04 -6.70 -13.64
N ARG A 119 5.34 -6.47 -13.48
CA ARG A 119 6.33 -6.58 -14.56
C ARG A 119 6.34 -7.95 -15.24
N GLU A 120 5.95 -9.01 -14.54
CA GLU A 120 5.91 -10.37 -15.09
C GLU A 120 4.84 -10.53 -16.19
N PHE A 121 3.82 -9.66 -16.23
CA PHE A 121 2.79 -9.63 -17.29
C PHE A 121 3.20 -8.80 -18.52
N THR A 122 4.35 -8.13 -18.51
CA THR A 122 4.73 -7.16 -19.55
C THR A 122 5.66 -7.74 -20.62
N HIS A 123 6.05 -9.01 -20.49
CA HIS A 123 6.99 -9.69 -21.38
C HIS A 123 8.30 -8.87 -21.63
N GLY A 124 8.78 -8.19 -20.59
CA GLY A 124 10.01 -7.38 -20.65
C GLY A 124 9.79 -5.90 -20.97
N SER A 125 8.56 -5.47 -21.27
CA SER A 125 8.24 -4.06 -21.54
C SER A 125 8.02 -3.28 -20.24
N HIS A 126 9.04 -3.23 -19.36
CA HIS A 126 8.94 -2.51 -18.09
C HIS A 126 10.18 -1.67 -17.79
N PHE A 127 9.99 -0.69 -16.88
CA PHE A 127 11.05 0.19 -16.45
C PHE A 127 10.90 0.53 -14.95
N CYS A 128 12.00 0.39 -14.18
CA CYS A 128 12.07 0.80 -12.78
C CYS A 128 12.72 2.18 -12.68
N PHE A 129 11.98 3.18 -12.26
CA PHE A 129 12.49 4.52 -12.00
C PHE A 129 13.26 4.52 -10.67
N ARG A 130 14.52 4.96 -10.70
CA ARG A 130 15.42 4.94 -9.55
C ARG A 130 15.14 6.04 -8.52
N ASP A 131 14.57 7.16 -8.98
CA ASP A 131 14.29 8.35 -8.19
C ASP A 131 13.23 9.23 -8.85
N ASP A 132 12.77 10.26 -8.12
CA ASP A 132 11.78 11.21 -8.60
C ASP A 132 12.28 12.05 -9.77
N GLU A 133 13.59 12.35 -9.82
CA GLU A 133 14.18 13.13 -10.90
C GLU A 133 14.08 12.35 -12.21
N GLN A 134 14.31 11.04 -12.18
CA GLN A 134 14.16 10.19 -13.36
C GLN A 134 12.70 10.13 -13.82
N VAL A 135 11.73 10.06 -12.88
CA VAL A 135 10.30 10.16 -13.20
C VAL A 135 9.98 11.52 -13.82
N ASN A 136 10.45 12.62 -13.21
CA ASN A 136 10.19 13.96 -13.72
C ASN A 136 10.85 14.20 -15.08
N ARG A 137 12.08 13.72 -15.31
CA ARG A 137 12.74 13.77 -16.62
C ARG A 137 11.94 13.02 -17.68
N TRP A 138 11.44 11.84 -17.34
CA TRP A 138 10.58 11.07 -18.23
C TRP A 138 9.31 11.83 -18.60
N PHE A 139 8.64 12.48 -17.63
CA PHE A 139 7.49 13.35 -17.93
C PHE A 139 7.88 14.53 -18.83
N ASN A 140 8.98 15.23 -18.54
CA ASN A 140 9.40 16.44 -19.27
C ASN A 140 9.87 16.14 -20.70
N SER A 141 10.49 14.98 -20.93
CA SER A 141 10.88 14.53 -22.27
C SER A 141 9.68 14.17 -23.18
N GLY A 142 8.46 14.40 -22.69
CA GLY A 142 7.23 14.02 -23.39
C GLY A 142 7.10 12.50 -23.56
N GLY A 143 7.82 11.72 -22.73
CA GLY A 143 7.90 10.28 -22.89
C GLY A 143 8.65 9.87 -24.16
N VAL A 144 9.67 10.64 -24.60
CA VAL A 144 10.41 10.35 -25.86
C VAL A 144 10.90 8.91 -25.89
N ILE A 145 11.40 8.37 -24.78
CA ILE A 145 11.75 6.95 -24.66
C ILE A 145 10.51 6.08 -24.90
N PHE A 146 9.37 6.48 -24.33
CA PHE A 146 8.10 5.78 -24.54
C PHE A 146 7.60 5.94 -25.98
N ARG A 147 7.67 7.16 -26.56
CA ARG A 147 7.22 7.42 -27.94
C ARG A 147 8.04 6.70 -29.01
N LEU A 148 9.35 6.60 -28.84
CA LEU A 148 10.22 5.93 -29.82
C LEU A 148 9.99 4.42 -29.86
N TYR A 149 9.73 3.80 -28.72
CA TYR A 149 9.60 2.34 -28.62
C TYR A 149 8.14 1.85 -28.43
N HIS A 150 7.22 2.74 -28.00
CA HIS A 150 5.89 2.35 -27.53
C HIS A 150 4.74 3.28 -27.95
N ALA A 151 4.90 4.05 -29.04
CA ALA A 151 3.95 5.10 -29.47
C ALA A 151 2.48 4.67 -29.62
N ARG A 152 2.22 3.37 -29.70
CA ARG A 152 0.87 2.77 -29.80
C ARG A 152 0.52 1.86 -28.63
N GLN A 153 1.43 1.63 -27.71
CA GLN A 153 1.26 0.72 -26.60
C GLN A 153 0.54 1.42 -25.44
N ILE A 154 -0.40 0.71 -24.81
CA ILE A 154 -1.00 1.16 -23.56
C ILE A 154 0.02 0.99 -22.44
N GLY A 155 0.07 1.95 -21.53
CA GLY A 155 0.99 1.95 -20.40
C GLY A 155 0.29 2.06 -19.06
N LEU A 156 0.96 1.52 -18.04
CA LEU A 156 0.61 1.69 -16.64
C LEU A 156 1.83 2.23 -15.89
N PHE A 157 1.68 3.37 -15.22
CA PHE A 157 2.68 3.91 -14.30
C PHE A 157 2.22 3.73 -12.86
N ALA A 158 2.96 2.95 -12.08
CA ALA A 158 2.63 2.62 -10.70
C ALA A 158 3.66 3.19 -9.71
N PHE A 159 3.19 3.72 -8.59
CA PHE A 159 4.05 4.23 -7.53
C PHE A 159 3.38 4.12 -6.17
N PRO A 160 4.15 3.91 -5.08
CA PRO A 160 3.61 4.01 -3.74
C PRO A 160 3.42 5.48 -3.37
N GLY A 161 2.32 5.81 -2.71
CA GLY A 161 2.15 7.15 -2.17
C GLY A 161 3.10 7.46 -1.00
N GLN A 162 3.54 6.40 -0.31
CA GLN A 162 4.52 6.46 0.77
C GLN A 162 5.37 5.19 0.77
N SER A 163 6.70 5.34 0.82
CA SER A 163 7.62 4.21 1.01
C SER A 163 7.29 3.47 2.31
N ASN A 164 7.02 2.18 2.21
CA ASN A 164 6.75 1.34 3.38
C ASN A 164 8.02 1.01 4.18
N MET A 165 9.20 1.34 3.66
CA MET A 165 10.49 1.21 4.35
C MET A 165 10.83 2.50 5.10
N THR A 166 11.02 3.61 4.39
CA THR A 166 11.53 4.86 4.97
C THR A 166 10.44 5.81 5.45
N GLY A 167 9.21 5.63 5.01
CA GLY A 167 8.11 6.55 5.27
C GLY A 167 8.12 7.81 4.39
N ARG A 168 9.08 7.96 3.47
CA ARG A 168 9.09 9.05 2.52
C ARG A 168 7.78 9.08 1.73
N ARG A 169 7.19 10.26 1.56
CA ARG A 169 6.00 10.49 0.73
C ARG A 169 6.40 10.93 -0.67
N LEU A 170 5.87 10.26 -1.67
CA LEU A 170 6.15 10.52 -3.07
C LEU A 170 5.14 11.56 -3.63
N PRO A 171 5.50 12.29 -4.70
CA PRO A 171 4.66 13.34 -5.26
C PRO A 171 3.32 12.81 -5.81
N LEU A 172 2.21 13.15 -5.15
CA LEU A 172 0.86 12.79 -5.61
C LEU A 172 0.42 13.62 -6.84
N THR A 173 1.25 14.55 -7.31
CA THR A 173 1.00 15.37 -8.51
C THR A 173 1.38 14.67 -9.82
N TRP A 174 2.02 13.52 -9.77
CA TRP A 174 2.44 12.78 -10.97
C TRP A 174 1.28 12.38 -11.89
N PRO A 175 0.12 11.90 -11.40
CA PRO A 175 -1.02 11.59 -12.26
C PRO A 175 -1.52 12.80 -13.04
N ALA A 176 -1.60 13.97 -12.40
CA ALA A 176 -1.99 15.22 -13.07
C ALA A 176 -1.01 15.61 -14.19
N LYS A 177 0.31 15.53 -13.92
CA LYS A 177 1.36 15.78 -14.91
C LYS A 177 1.25 14.85 -16.10
N LEU A 178 0.97 13.57 -15.86
CA LEU A 178 0.82 12.59 -16.94
C LEU A 178 -0.42 12.84 -17.79
N ARG A 179 -1.57 13.10 -17.14
CA ARG A 179 -2.84 13.36 -17.82
C ARG A 179 -2.81 14.63 -18.68
N SER A 180 -2.00 15.62 -18.31
CA SER A 180 -1.82 16.85 -19.11
C SER A 180 -1.10 16.61 -20.45
N LYS A 181 -0.49 15.44 -20.66
CA LYS A 181 0.25 15.10 -21.89
C LYS A 181 -0.68 14.52 -22.96
N LYS A 182 -0.98 15.30 -24.00
CA LYS A 182 -1.81 14.85 -25.12
C LYS A 182 -1.21 13.63 -25.82
N GLY A 183 -2.03 12.60 -26.05
CA GLY A 183 -1.70 11.42 -26.85
C GLY A 183 -0.98 10.29 -26.13
N ALA A 184 -0.67 10.41 -24.84
CA ALA A 184 -0.16 9.29 -24.04
C ALA A 184 -1.32 8.44 -23.49
N LYS A 185 -1.38 7.16 -23.87
CA LYS A 185 -2.33 6.19 -23.32
C LYS A 185 -1.71 5.52 -22.09
N ILE A 186 -1.34 6.31 -21.07
CA ILE A 186 -0.70 5.81 -19.86
C ILE A 186 -1.64 6.10 -18.69
N TYR A 187 -2.01 5.04 -17.98
CA TYR A 187 -2.82 5.07 -16.78
C TYR A 187 -1.93 5.09 -15.54
N THR A 188 -2.47 5.53 -14.44
CA THR A 188 -1.75 5.68 -13.17
C THR A 188 -2.33 4.80 -12.08
N LEU A 189 -1.46 4.09 -11.35
CA LEU A 189 -1.81 3.25 -10.22
C LEU A 189 -1.08 3.74 -8.96
N LEU A 190 -1.85 4.22 -7.99
CA LEU A 190 -1.36 4.62 -6.67
C LEU A 190 -1.51 3.46 -5.68
N ASP A 191 -0.41 2.96 -5.14
CA ASP A 191 -0.45 2.15 -3.93
C ASP A 191 -0.53 3.09 -2.72
N ALA A 192 -1.72 3.23 -2.18
CA ALA A 192 -2.02 4.07 -1.03
C ALA A 192 -2.03 3.30 0.30
N ALA A 193 -1.70 2.00 0.30
CA ALA A 193 -1.82 1.15 1.48
C ALA A 193 -1.06 1.68 2.70
N THR A 194 0.13 2.24 2.52
CA THR A 194 0.92 2.83 3.61
C THR A 194 0.60 4.32 3.79
N LEU A 195 0.33 5.05 2.71
CA LEU A 195 0.00 6.48 2.78
C LEU A 195 -1.28 6.73 3.60
N ALA A 196 -2.33 5.95 3.34
CA ALA A 196 -3.64 6.09 3.97
C ALA A 196 -3.63 5.87 5.49
N THR A 197 -2.57 5.29 6.06
CA THR A 197 -2.47 5.06 7.51
C THR A 197 -2.44 6.37 8.32
N THR A 198 -1.77 7.38 7.79
CA THR A 198 -1.50 8.65 8.50
C THR A 198 -1.62 9.90 7.62
N CYS A 199 -2.17 9.77 6.41
CA CYS A 199 -2.38 10.88 5.48
C CYS A 199 -3.80 10.88 4.95
N SER A 200 -4.40 12.07 4.88
CA SER A 200 -5.61 12.25 4.09
C SER A 200 -5.28 12.10 2.60
N ILE A 201 -6.09 11.31 1.91
CA ILE A 201 -6.05 11.19 0.46
C ILE A 201 -7.26 11.94 -0.08
N ASP A 202 -7.05 12.81 -1.04
CA ASP A 202 -8.10 13.61 -1.65
C ASP A 202 -8.16 13.30 -3.15
N LEU A 203 -9.22 12.61 -3.55
CA LEU A 203 -9.45 12.20 -4.95
C LEU A 203 -10.37 13.14 -5.72
N ARG A 204 -10.73 14.31 -5.16
CA ARG A 204 -11.57 15.31 -5.86
C ARG A 204 -10.86 15.94 -7.07
N ASP A 205 -9.54 16.03 -7.02
CA ASP A 205 -8.77 16.67 -8.09
C ASP A 205 -8.90 15.86 -9.40
N LYS A 206 -9.09 16.59 -10.52
CA LYS A 206 -8.99 16.01 -11.86
C LYS A 206 -7.65 15.31 -12.11
N GLY A 207 -6.62 15.66 -11.35
CA GLY A 207 -5.31 15.03 -11.34
C GLY A 207 -5.21 13.75 -10.51
N ALA A 208 -6.27 13.31 -9.80
CA ALA A 208 -6.23 12.08 -9.02
C ALA A 208 -5.87 10.85 -9.88
N PRO A 209 -5.23 9.80 -9.30
CA PRO A 209 -4.88 8.57 -10.01
C PRO A 209 -6.09 7.91 -10.69
N ASP A 210 -5.82 7.12 -11.73
CA ASP A 210 -6.87 6.33 -12.39
C ASP A 210 -7.28 5.14 -11.52
N PHE A 211 -6.31 4.58 -10.80
CA PHE A 211 -6.48 3.45 -9.88
C PHE A 211 -5.80 3.77 -8.55
N THR A 212 -6.50 3.56 -7.42
CA THR A 212 -5.95 3.73 -6.07
C THR A 212 -6.23 2.50 -5.23
N CYS A 213 -5.19 1.84 -4.73
CA CYS A 213 -5.31 0.63 -3.91
C CYS A 213 -5.13 0.94 -2.43
N VAL A 214 -6.00 0.39 -1.59
CA VAL A 214 -5.98 0.58 -0.13
C VAL A 214 -6.14 -0.74 0.62
N SER A 215 -5.65 -0.77 1.87
CA SER A 215 -5.86 -1.86 2.84
C SER A 215 -6.42 -1.26 4.12
N PHE A 216 -7.67 -1.57 4.47
CA PHE A 216 -8.36 -0.94 5.59
C PHE A 216 -7.81 -1.33 6.96
N TYR A 217 -7.25 -2.54 7.10
CA TYR A 217 -6.61 -2.95 8.35
C TYR A 217 -5.36 -2.14 8.71
N LYS A 218 -4.75 -1.45 7.74
CA LYS A 218 -3.66 -0.51 8.01
C LYS A 218 -4.17 0.85 8.48
N ILE A 219 -5.43 1.20 8.18
CA ILE A 219 -6.05 2.46 8.58
C ILE A 219 -6.79 2.29 9.93
N PHE A 220 -7.59 1.23 10.05
CA PHE A 220 -8.52 1.00 11.15
C PHE A 220 -8.15 -0.17 12.08
N GLY A 221 -7.18 -1.02 11.67
CA GLY A 221 -6.80 -2.25 12.38
C GLY A 221 -7.74 -3.43 12.11
N PHE A 222 -9.00 -3.17 11.86
CA PHE A 222 -10.07 -4.11 11.52
C PHE A 222 -11.13 -3.36 10.68
N PRO A 223 -11.73 -3.97 9.65
CA PRO A 223 -11.60 -5.37 9.17
C PRO A 223 -10.42 -5.61 8.21
N ASN A 224 -10.13 -6.90 7.94
CA ASN A 224 -9.08 -7.36 7.04
C ASN A 224 -9.57 -7.41 5.59
N ILE A 225 -9.98 -6.28 5.05
CA ILE A 225 -10.32 -6.11 3.63
C ILE A 225 -9.57 -4.91 3.06
N GLY A 226 -9.58 -4.78 1.76
CA GLY A 226 -9.06 -3.65 1.00
C GLY A 226 -10.03 -3.24 -0.09
N ALA A 227 -9.61 -2.30 -0.92
CA ALA A 227 -10.38 -1.88 -2.08
C ALA A 227 -9.47 -1.33 -3.19
N LEU A 228 -10.04 -1.34 -4.40
CA LEU A 228 -9.60 -0.59 -5.56
C LEU A 228 -10.60 0.55 -5.79
N ILE A 229 -10.13 1.79 -5.69
CA ILE A 229 -10.91 2.97 -6.08
C ILE A 229 -10.52 3.28 -7.53
N VAL A 230 -11.50 3.31 -8.41
CA VAL A 230 -11.33 3.42 -9.86
C VAL A 230 -11.97 4.70 -10.35
N ARG A 231 -11.23 5.51 -11.11
CA ARG A 231 -11.84 6.58 -11.90
C ARG A 231 -12.69 5.96 -13.02
N LYS A 232 -13.97 6.26 -13.08
CA LYS A 232 -14.91 5.63 -14.04
C LYS A 232 -14.45 5.77 -15.49
N GLU A 233 -13.81 6.90 -15.86
CA GLU A 233 -13.23 7.10 -17.18
C GLU A 233 -12.16 6.04 -17.54
N ALA A 234 -11.48 5.47 -16.56
CA ALA A 234 -10.47 4.41 -16.74
C ALA A 234 -11.06 2.99 -16.61
N GLY A 235 -12.34 2.88 -16.24
CA GLY A 235 -13.02 1.61 -15.97
C GLY A 235 -13.00 0.64 -17.15
N HIS A 236 -13.09 1.17 -18.38
CA HIS A 236 -13.03 0.36 -19.61
C HIS A 236 -11.77 -0.51 -19.71
N MET A 237 -10.69 -0.15 -19.01
CA MET A 237 -9.47 -0.96 -18.94
C MET A 237 -9.68 -2.24 -18.12
N LEU A 238 -10.58 -2.21 -17.13
CA LEU A 238 -10.86 -3.33 -16.25
C LEU A 238 -11.94 -4.25 -16.84
N GLN A 239 -12.86 -3.74 -17.63
CA GLN A 239 -13.99 -4.46 -18.22
C GLN A 239 -13.56 -5.55 -19.21
N GLN A 240 -12.35 -5.47 -19.76
CA GLN A 240 -11.79 -6.47 -20.69
C GLN A 240 -11.20 -7.70 -19.97
N ARG A 241 -11.30 -7.76 -18.65
CA ARG A 241 -10.87 -8.93 -17.88
C ARG A 241 -11.59 -10.18 -18.37
N LYS A 242 -10.82 -11.22 -18.68
CA LYS A 242 -11.35 -12.47 -19.26
C LYS A 242 -12.07 -13.33 -18.23
N TYR A 243 -11.50 -13.42 -17.02
CA TYR A 243 -12.12 -14.19 -15.94
C TYR A 243 -13.35 -13.47 -15.41
N PHE A 244 -14.40 -14.22 -15.15
CA PHE A 244 -15.59 -13.77 -14.42
C PHE A 244 -15.89 -14.77 -13.29
N GLY A 245 -16.30 -14.28 -12.13
CA GLY A 245 -16.72 -15.10 -11.00
C GLY A 245 -18.22 -15.14 -10.84
N GLY A 246 -18.70 -15.88 -9.86
CA GLY A 246 -20.12 -15.85 -9.47
C GLY A 246 -20.51 -14.45 -9.05
N GLY A 247 -21.71 -14.01 -9.44
CA GLY A 247 -22.23 -12.68 -9.12
C GLY A 247 -21.90 -11.60 -10.13
N THR A 248 -20.95 -11.80 -11.06
CA THR A 248 -20.48 -10.78 -12.04
C THR A 248 -21.05 -10.95 -13.45
N VAL A 249 -21.89 -11.96 -13.66
CA VAL A 249 -22.55 -12.26 -14.93
C VAL A 249 -24.05 -12.36 -14.74
N ASP A 250 -24.81 -11.89 -15.75
CA ASP A 250 -26.26 -12.01 -15.78
C ASP A 250 -26.70 -13.37 -16.35
N ILE A 251 -26.05 -13.80 -17.44
CA ILE A 251 -26.37 -15.04 -18.12
C ILE A 251 -25.07 -15.74 -18.55
N ILE A 252 -25.00 -17.03 -18.36
CA ILE A 252 -23.91 -17.87 -18.86
C ILE A 252 -24.46 -19.16 -19.49
N ILE A 253 -23.92 -19.53 -20.65
CA ILE A 253 -24.19 -20.84 -21.29
C ILE A 253 -23.04 -21.76 -20.90
N ALA A 254 -23.38 -22.90 -20.25
CA ALA A 254 -22.41 -23.89 -19.79
C ALA A 254 -22.32 -25.09 -20.69
N LEU A 255 -23.32 -25.33 -21.55
CA LEU A 255 -23.41 -26.48 -22.44
C LEU A 255 -23.54 -25.99 -23.88
N ASP A 256 -22.86 -26.67 -24.80
CA ASP A 256 -22.94 -26.50 -26.26
C ASP A 256 -22.41 -25.13 -26.79
N ASP A 257 -22.18 -24.12 -25.94
CA ASP A 257 -21.63 -22.82 -26.30
C ASP A 257 -20.82 -22.24 -25.11
N THR A 258 -19.97 -21.25 -25.39
CA THR A 258 -19.13 -20.56 -24.41
C THR A 258 -19.55 -19.09 -24.21
N TRP A 259 -20.74 -18.71 -24.62
CA TRP A 259 -21.22 -17.33 -24.51
C TRP A 259 -21.66 -16.99 -23.06
N HIS A 260 -21.38 -15.75 -22.66
CA HIS A 260 -21.87 -15.16 -21.41
C HIS A 260 -22.12 -13.68 -21.57
N ALA A 261 -23.02 -13.13 -20.75
CA ALA A 261 -23.26 -11.70 -20.58
C ALA A 261 -22.77 -11.28 -19.19
N LYS A 262 -21.83 -10.35 -19.14
CA LYS A 262 -21.42 -9.70 -17.90
C LYS A 262 -22.46 -8.71 -17.44
N LYS A 263 -22.50 -8.42 -16.13
CA LYS A 263 -23.23 -7.29 -15.60
C LYS A 263 -22.62 -5.99 -16.11
N ASP A 264 -23.44 -4.98 -16.37
CA ASP A 264 -23.04 -3.68 -16.93
C ASP A 264 -23.55 -2.48 -16.13
N SER A 265 -24.22 -2.71 -15.00
CA SER A 265 -24.79 -1.66 -14.14
C SER A 265 -23.72 -0.79 -13.48
N SER A 266 -22.62 -1.40 -13.03
CA SER A 266 -21.50 -0.69 -12.41
C SER A 266 -20.18 -1.48 -12.56
N LEU A 267 -19.03 -0.82 -12.31
CA LEU A 267 -17.75 -1.52 -12.33
C LEU A 267 -17.64 -2.54 -11.20
N HIS A 268 -18.17 -2.23 -10.01
CA HIS A 268 -18.14 -3.17 -8.90
C HIS A 268 -19.00 -4.40 -9.15
N ASP A 269 -20.17 -4.28 -9.77
CA ASP A 269 -21.00 -5.42 -10.15
C ASP A 269 -20.29 -6.37 -11.12
N GLU A 270 -19.49 -5.83 -12.03
CA GLU A 270 -18.76 -6.61 -13.04
C GLU A 270 -17.49 -7.26 -12.47
N LEU A 271 -16.90 -6.71 -11.42
CA LEU A 271 -15.53 -7.04 -11.00
C LEU A 271 -15.40 -7.66 -9.60
N GLU A 272 -16.44 -7.60 -8.77
CA GLU A 272 -16.46 -8.24 -7.45
C GLU A 272 -16.86 -9.71 -7.55
N ASP A 273 -15.86 -10.58 -7.70
CA ASP A 273 -16.07 -12.01 -7.86
C ASP A 273 -16.57 -12.69 -6.59
N GLY A 274 -17.65 -13.44 -6.69
CA GLY A 274 -18.22 -14.25 -5.62
C GLY A 274 -19.00 -13.42 -4.61
N THR A 275 -19.51 -14.09 -3.57
CA THR A 275 -20.20 -13.40 -2.48
C THR A 275 -19.21 -12.53 -1.73
N LEU A 276 -19.51 -11.22 -1.67
CA LEU A 276 -18.72 -10.25 -0.92
C LEU A 276 -18.57 -10.65 0.55
N PRO A 277 -17.47 -10.31 1.21
CA PRO A 277 -17.30 -10.47 2.66
C PRO A 277 -18.13 -9.41 3.41
N PHE A 278 -19.47 -9.46 3.23
CA PHE A 278 -20.39 -8.40 3.65
C PHE A 278 -20.32 -8.10 5.16
N HIS A 279 -20.09 -9.07 6.01
CA HIS A 279 -19.85 -8.81 7.44
C HIS A 279 -18.60 -7.95 7.66
N SER A 280 -17.52 -8.19 6.93
CA SER A 280 -16.32 -7.33 6.99
C SER A 280 -16.59 -5.93 6.44
N ILE A 281 -17.47 -5.81 5.44
CA ILE A 281 -17.90 -4.51 4.91
C ILE A 281 -18.73 -3.75 5.95
N PHE A 282 -19.62 -4.42 6.68
CA PHE A 282 -20.33 -3.80 7.81
C PHE A 282 -19.38 -3.33 8.92
N ALA A 283 -18.38 -4.15 9.25
CA ALA A 283 -17.34 -3.76 10.18
C ALA A 283 -16.56 -2.52 9.70
N LEU A 284 -16.34 -2.35 8.39
CA LEU A 284 -15.75 -1.14 7.81
C LEU A 284 -16.65 0.09 8.03
N GLY A 285 -17.98 -0.04 7.90
CA GLY A 285 -18.92 1.03 8.22
C GLY A 285 -18.75 1.51 9.66
N HIS A 286 -18.72 0.59 10.61
CA HIS A 286 -18.45 0.90 12.03
C HIS A 286 -17.04 1.48 12.24
N ALA A 287 -16.05 1.01 11.48
CA ALA A 287 -14.69 1.53 11.57
C ALA A 287 -14.61 3.01 11.14
N LEU A 288 -15.31 3.41 10.09
CA LEU A 288 -15.41 4.81 9.67
C LEU A 288 -15.99 5.69 10.79
N ASP A 289 -17.07 5.25 11.43
CA ASP A 289 -17.70 6.00 12.53
C ASP A 289 -16.79 6.13 13.74
N VAL A 290 -16.24 5.01 14.21
CA VAL A 290 -15.35 4.99 15.38
C VAL A 290 -14.09 5.80 15.14
N HIS A 291 -13.52 5.72 13.95
CA HIS A 291 -12.35 6.51 13.57
C HIS A 291 -12.65 8.02 13.61
N GLN A 292 -13.79 8.43 13.05
CA GLN A 292 -14.24 9.83 13.11
C GLN A 292 -14.49 10.28 14.56
N GLN A 293 -15.10 9.44 15.39
CA GLN A 293 -15.35 9.74 16.82
C GLN A 293 -14.07 9.92 17.61
N LEU A 294 -13.09 9.03 17.44
CA LEU A 294 -11.84 9.04 18.20
C LEU A 294 -10.85 10.11 17.75
N PHE A 295 -10.65 10.24 16.43
CA PHE A 295 -9.55 11.03 15.89
C PHE A 295 -10.00 12.31 15.20
N LYS A 296 -11.29 12.49 14.94
CA LYS A 296 -11.92 13.64 14.28
C LYS A 296 -11.54 13.83 12.81
N SER A 297 -10.26 13.70 12.43
CA SER A 297 -9.84 13.82 11.04
C SER A 297 -8.47 13.20 10.80
N MET A 298 -8.23 12.79 9.55
CA MET A 298 -6.91 12.33 9.09
C MET A 298 -5.84 13.42 9.22
N SER A 299 -6.19 14.69 9.11
CA SER A 299 -5.24 15.81 9.33
C SER A 299 -4.72 15.85 10.76
N ARG A 300 -5.56 15.57 11.77
CA ARG A 300 -5.12 15.45 13.17
C ARG A 300 -4.18 14.26 13.37
N ILE A 301 -4.50 13.11 12.80
CA ILE A 301 -3.63 11.94 12.84
C ILE A 301 -2.28 12.25 12.19
N SER A 302 -2.31 12.92 11.04
CA SER A 302 -1.10 13.31 10.31
C SER A 302 -0.20 14.24 11.14
N ALA A 303 -0.77 15.27 11.77
CA ALA A 303 -0.03 16.18 12.62
C ALA A 303 0.53 15.48 13.89
N HIS A 304 -0.29 14.67 14.55
CA HIS A 304 0.09 13.90 15.73
C HIS A 304 1.25 12.94 15.43
N THR A 305 1.11 12.14 14.40
CA THR A 305 2.13 11.14 14.04
C THR A 305 3.40 11.79 13.50
N ALA A 306 3.31 12.92 12.80
CA ALA A 306 4.48 13.71 12.37
C ALA A 306 5.26 14.27 13.57
N TYR A 307 4.56 14.77 14.60
CA TYR A 307 5.19 15.23 15.84
C TYR A 307 5.96 14.10 16.54
N LEU A 308 5.32 12.95 16.72
CA LEU A 308 5.94 11.78 17.34
C LEU A 308 7.13 11.25 16.53
N ALA A 309 7.00 11.19 15.21
CA ALA A 309 8.07 10.76 14.32
C ALA A 309 9.28 11.70 14.36
N LYS A 310 9.06 13.03 14.43
CA LYS A 310 10.13 14.00 14.60
C LYS A 310 10.89 13.81 15.91
N ARG A 311 10.17 13.56 17.01
CA ARG A 311 10.77 13.28 18.31
C ARG A 311 11.58 11.99 18.30
N LEU A 312 11.00 10.92 17.75
CA LEU A 312 11.66 9.62 17.62
C LEU A 312 12.93 9.72 16.75
N PHE A 313 12.84 10.37 15.58
CA PHE A 313 13.98 10.61 14.70
C PHE A 313 15.11 11.35 15.41
N ARG A 314 14.78 12.43 16.12
CA ARG A 314 15.80 13.21 16.88
C ARG A 314 16.47 12.34 17.94
N GLY A 315 15.69 11.58 18.72
CA GLY A 315 16.24 10.69 19.74
C GLY A 315 17.19 9.66 19.14
N ILE A 316 16.76 8.93 18.10
CA ILE A 316 17.61 7.92 17.45
C ILE A 316 18.87 8.54 16.83
N SER A 317 18.77 9.73 16.21
CA SER A 317 19.89 10.37 15.51
C SER A 317 20.97 10.96 16.44
N THR A 318 20.65 11.14 17.72
CA THR A 318 21.61 11.67 18.73
C THR A 318 22.26 10.59 19.58
N LEU A 319 21.86 9.32 19.43
CA LEU A 319 22.46 8.22 20.17
C LEU A 319 23.90 7.96 19.68
N THR A 320 24.85 8.04 20.60
CA THR A 320 26.27 7.81 20.34
C THR A 320 26.89 6.91 21.41
N HIS A 321 27.83 6.06 21.02
CA HIS A 321 28.70 5.35 21.94
C HIS A 321 29.67 6.30 22.65
N SER A 322 30.33 5.84 23.69
CA SER A 322 31.33 6.60 24.46
C SER A 322 32.49 7.14 23.61
N ASN A 323 32.77 6.49 22.48
CA ASN A 323 33.81 6.93 21.54
C ASN A 323 33.32 7.93 20.48
N GLY A 324 32.01 8.34 20.54
CA GLY A 324 31.40 9.32 19.62
C GLY A 324 30.84 8.72 18.32
N LEU A 325 30.97 7.40 18.09
CA LEU A 325 30.33 6.75 16.95
C LEU A 325 28.81 6.65 17.14
N SER A 326 28.06 6.85 16.06
CA SER A 326 26.61 6.76 16.11
C SER A 326 26.16 5.32 16.35
N VAL A 327 25.25 5.12 17.31
CA VAL A 327 24.59 3.83 17.59
C VAL A 327 23.69 3.39 16.42
N CYS A 328 23.02 4.34 15.74
CA CYS A 328 22.08 4.03 14.69
C CYS A 328 22.44 4.73 13.37
N ARG A 329 22.32 4.01 12.25
CA ARG A 329 22.28 4.59 10.90
C ARG A 329 20.84 4.61 10.43
N ILE A 330 20.28 5.81 10.23
CA ILE A 330 18.90 6.00 9.74
C ILE A 330 18.91 6.08 8.22
N TYR A 331 17.99 5.35 7.59
CA TYR A 331 17.78 5.35 6.13
C TYR A 331 16.67 6.31 5.78
N LYS A 332 17.03 7.42 5.17
CA LYS A 332 16.13 8.52 4.87
C LYS A 332 16.48 9.14 3.52
N ASP A 333 15.46 9.52 2.77
CA ASP A 333 15.64 10.35 1.58
C ASP A 333 16.10 11.76 1.99
N PRO A 334 17.04 12.39 1.27
CA PRO A 334 17.54 13.74 1.61
C PRO A 334 16.44 14.79 1.69
N GLU A 335 15.44 14.74 0.82
CA GLU A 335 14.35 15.71 0.74
C GLU A 335 13.25 15.47 1.79
N ALA A 336 13.19 14.28 2.40
CA ALA A 336 12.19 13.95 3.41
C ALA A 336 12.54 14.59 4.76
N ILE A 337 11.57 15.28 5.40
CA ILE A 337 11.76 16.01 6.63
C ILE A 337 10.83 15.46 7.73
N TYR A 338 11.42 14.82 8.74
CA TYR A 338 10.65 14.35 9.90
C TYR A 338 9.99 15.52 10.64
N GLY A 339 8.67 15.47 10.77
CA GLY A 339 7.83 16.52 11.29
C GLY A 339 7.09 17.32 10.20
N ASP A 340 7.46 17.18 8.93
CA ASP A 340 6.68 17.68 7.81
C ASP A 340 5.85 16.51 7.18
N PRO A 341 4.53 16.48 7.41
CA PRO A 341 3.69 15.41 6.89
C PRO A 341 3.50 15.47 5.36
N LYS A 342 3.99 16.47 4.66
CA LYS A 342 3.95 16.53 3.20
C LYS A 342 5.03 15.65 2.56
N THR A 343 6.18 15.54 3.22
CA THR A 343 7.36 14.84 2.67
C THR A 343 7.67 13.54 3.38
N GLN A 344 7.25 13.39 4.67
CA GLN A 344 7.61 12.25 5.51
C GLN A 344 6.42 11.74 6.32
N GLY A 345 6.15 10.45 6.23
CA GLY A 345 5.23 9.73 7.12
C GLY A 345 5.90 9.28 8.42
N ALA A 346 5.11 8.67 9.28
CA ALA A 346 5.52 8.28 10.63
C ALA A 346 6.24 6.92 10.68
N THR A 347 7.23 6.73 9.81
CA THR A 347 8.01 5.49 9.71
C THR A 347 9.50 5.82 9.68
N ILE A 348 10.29 5.10 10.47
CA ILE A 348 11.74 5.22 10.53
C ILE A 348 12.36 3.85 10.29
N ALA A 349 13.25 3.76 9.28
CA ALA A 349 14.07 2.60 9.01
C ALA A 349 15.52 2.89 9.41
N PHE A 350 16.15 1.98 10.11
CA PHE A 350 17.53 2.14 10.58
C PHE A 350 18.18 0.77 10.84
N ASN A 351 19.49 0.77 11.03
CA ASN A 351 20.23 -0.35 11.64
C ASN A 351 21.03 0.14 12.85
N VAL A 352 21.25 -0.76 13.79
CA VAL A 352 22.05 -0.54 14.99
C VAL A 352 23.46 -1.04 14.74
N PHE A 353 24.46 -0.34 15.25
CA PHE A 353 25.87 -0.65 15.13
C PHE A 353 26.50 -0.72 16.53
N ASP A 354 27.51 -1.53 16.68
CA ASP A 354 28.33 -1.58 17.91
C ASP A 354 29.35 -0.43 17.96
N SER A 355 30.09 -0.36 19.07
CA SER A 355 31.10 0.68 19.31
C SER A 355 32.31 0.64 18.38
N VAL A 356 32.44 -0.39 17.54
CA VAL A 356 33.50 -0.51 16.51
C VAL A 356 32.95 -0.35 15.09
N GLY A 357 31.62 -0.05 14.96
CA GLY A 357 30.96 0.22 13.69
C GLY A 357 30.51 -1.03 12.94
N THR A 358 30.40 -2.19 13.61
CA THR A 358 29.86 -3.41 13.04
C THR A 358 28.33 -3.42 13.15
N PRO A 359 27.59 -3.77 12.10
CA PRO A 359 26.12 -3.82 12.20
C PRO A 359 25.67 -4.97 13.12
N ILE A 360 24.85 -4.63 14.11
CA ILE A 360 24.15 -5.60 14.94
C ILE A 360 23.03 -6.24 14.09
N PRO A 361 22.90 -7.58 14.08
CA PRO A 361 21.87 -8.25 13.33
C PRO A 361 20.47 -7.69 13.64
N PHE A 362 19.75 -7.22 12.60
CA PHE A 362 18.40 -6.65 12.77
C PHE A 362 17.42 -7.64 13.43
N THR A 363 17.66 -8.95 13.28
CA THR A 363 16.88 -10.01 13.94
C THR A 363 17.12 -10.07 15.44
N GLU A 364 18.33 -9.72 15.89
CA GLU A 364 18.66 -9.64 17.33
C GLU A 364 18.00 -8.42 17.95
N VAL A 365 18.03 -7.28 17.25
CA VAL A 365 17.32 -6.06 17.70
C VAL A 365 15.81 -6.33 17.84
N GLU A 366 15.18 -6.97 16.85
CA GLU A 366 13.76 -7.36 16.90
C GLU A 366 13.48 -8.32 18.06
N LYS A 367 14.32 -9.34 18.23
CA LYS A 367 14.17 -10.32 19.32
C LYS A 367 14.29 -9.67 20.70
N LEU A 368 15.30 -8.81 20.89
CA LEU A 368 15.52 -8.13 22.17
C LEU A 368 14.39 -7.13 22.47
N ALA A 369 13.92 -6.38 21.47
CA ALA A 369 12.75 -5.52 21.59
C ALA A 369 11.52 -6.33 22.01
N ASN A 370 11.26 -7.48 21.37
CA ASN A 370 10.13 -8.35 21.70
C ASN A 370 10.19 -8.88 23.15
N ILE A 371 11.37 -9.25 23.64
CA ILE A 371 11.58 -9.65 25.05
C ILE A 371 11.20 -8.51 26.00
N ASN A 372 11.47 -7.26 25.63
CA ASN A 372 11.13 -6.07 26.39
C ASN A 372 9.67 -5.58 26.17
N GLY A 373 8.83 -6.37 25.49
CA GLY A 373 7.44 -6.01 25.22
C GLY A 373 7.27 -4.90 24.18
N ILE A 374 8.28 -4.66 23.34
CA ILE A 374 8.28 -3.67 22.28
C ILE A 374 8.20 -4.39 20.93
N TYR A 375 7.15 -4.11 20.16
CA TYR A 375 6.86 -4.78 18.90
C TYR A 375 7.22 -3.89 17.72
N ILE A 376 8.26 -4.25 17.02
CA ILE A 376 8.81 -3.60 15.82
C ILE A 376 8.85 -4.58 14.66
N ARG A 377 9.30 -4.16 13.51
CA ARG A 377 9.48 -5.03 12.34
C ARG A 377 10.90 -4.97 11.84
N ALA A 378 11.43 -6.11 11.38
CA ALA A 378 12.78 -6.18 10.80
C ALA A 378 12.81 -6.97 9.48
N GLY A 379 13.88 -6.82 8.70
CA GLY A 379 14.14 -7.53 7.45
C GLY A 379 13.98 -6.70 6.20
N GLY A 380 13.65 -7.36 5.07
CA GLY A 380 13.53 -6.72 3.74
C GLY A 380 12.24 -5.95 3.49
N LEU A 381 11.27 -5.99 4.39
CA LEU A 381 10.02 -5.18 4.41
C LEU A 381 9.17 -5.26 3.13
N CYS A 382 9.35 -6.26 2.28
CA CYS A 382 8.74 -6.33 0.95
C CYS A 382 9.00 -5.06 0.09
N ASN A 383 10.14 -4.39 0.31
CA ASN A 383 10.60 -3.22 -0.45
C ASN A 383 12.02 -3.47 -0.98
N PRO A 384 12.18 -4.35 -1.97
CA PRO A 384 13.51 -4.77 -2.41
C PRO A 384 14.33 -3.66 -3.04
N GLY A 385 13.67 -2.71 -3.74
CA GLY A 385 14.37 -1.58 -4.36
C GLY A 385 14.89 -0.58 -3.33
N GLY A 386 14.12 -0.27 -2.28
CA GLY A 386 14.57 0.56 -1.17
C GLY A 386 15.71 -0.10 -0.39
N VAL A 387 15.58 -1.39 -0.05
CA VAL A 387 16.63 -2.14 0.64
C VAL A 387 17.92 -2.17 -0.19
N ALA A 388 17.85 -2.54 -1.48
CA ALA A 388 19.02 -2.58 -2.35
C ALA A 388 19.71 -1.21 -2.46
N ASN A 389 18.93 -0.13 -2.57
CA ASN A 389 19.47 1.23 -2.66
C ASN A 389 20.15 1.70 -1.39
N PHE A 390 19.50 1.53 -0.22
CA PHE A 390 20.02 2.06 1.04
C PHE A 390 21.11 1.20 1.67
N LEU A 391 21.10 -0.10 1.39
CA LEU A 391 22.13 -1.04 1.85
C LEU A 391 23.20 -1.30 0.78
N GLU A 392 23.10 -0.63 -0.38
CA GLU A 392 24.09 -0.64 -1.46
C GLU A 392 24.35 -2.03 -2.05
N PHE A 393 23.27 -2.84 -2.22
CA PHE A 393 23.37 -4.14 -2.87
C PHE A 393 23.04 -4.05 -4.37
N ASP A 394 23.88 -4.62 -5.19
CA ASP A 394 23.61 -4.80 -6.60
C ASP A 394 22.88 -6.12 -6.91
N ALA A 395 22.46 -6.30 -8.18
CA ALA A 395 21.72 -7.48 -8.59
C ALA A 395 22.57 -8.78 -8.53
N SER A 396 23.88 -8.72 -8.68
CA SER A 396 24.76 -9.89 -8.62
C SER A 396 24.94 -10.34 -7.18
N GLU A 397 25.13 -9.40 -6.26
CA GLU A 397 25.22 -9.65 -4.82
C GLU A 397 23.93 -10.26 -4.27
N MET A 398 22.76 -9.74 -4.70
CA MET A 398 21.46 -10.31 -4.29
C MET A 398 21.25 -11.74 -4.81
N ARG A 399 21.71 -12.06 -6.02
CA ARG A 399 21.68 -13.44 -6.54
C ARG A 399 22.65 -14.34 -5.76
N ALA A 400 23.85 -13.85 -5.45
CA ALA A 400 24.81 -14.56 -4.64
C ALA A 400 24.30 -14.82 -3.21
N ALA A 401 23.63 -13.83 -2.59
CA ALA A 401 22.98 -14.00 -1.30
C ALA A 401 21.92 -15.11 -1.34
N PHE A 402 21.09 -15.13 -2.37
CA PHE A 402 20.07 -16.19 -2.56
C PHE A 402 20.73 -17.57 -2.71
N ALA A 403 21.80 -17.68 -3.52
CA ALA A 403 22.56 -18.93 -3.70
C ALA A 403 23.21 -19.39 -2.39
N ALA A 404 23.67 -18.45 -1.54
CA ALA A 404 24.21 -18.72 -0.20
C ALA A 404 23.12 -19.04 0.86
N GLY A 405 21.85 -19.11 0.48
CA GLY A 405 20.76 -19.51 1.38
C GLY A 405 19.99 -18.36 2.01
N HIS A 406 20.21 -17.09 1.62
CA HIS A 406 19.38 -15.97 2.07
C HIS A 406 17.92 -16.16 1.65
N ARG A 407 17.01 -16.12 2.62
CA ARG A 407 15.55 -16.19 2.42
C ARG A 407 14.86 -15.19 3.33
N CYS A 408 13.66 -14.75 2.95
CA CYS A 408 12.85 -13.84 3.77
C CYS A 408 12.56 -14.43 5.17
N SER A 409 12.28 -15.74 5.24
CA SER A 409 12.01 -16.46 6.50
C SER A 409 13.29 -16.87 7.27
N ARG A 410 14.45 -16.89 6.60
CA ARG A 410 15.76 -17.24 7.18
C ARG A 410 16.84 -16.37 6.55
N PRO A 411 16.92 -15.09 6.91
CA PRO A 411 17.87 -14.18 6.30
C PRO A 411 19.32 -14.50 6.73
N LEU A 412 20.26 -14.32 5.79
CA LEU A 412 21.65 -14.07 6.14
C LEU A 412 21.69 -12.61 6.61
N VAL A 413 21.80 -12.38 7.90
CA VAL A 413 21.61 -11.06 8.52
C VAL A 413 22.69 -10.04 8.18
N VAL A 414 23.91 -10.52 7.90
CA VAL A 414 25.05 -9.73 7.43
C VAL A 414 25.71 -10.43 6.25
N MET A 415 26.06 -9.67 5.24
CA MET A 415 26.80 -10.13 4.07
C MET A 415 27.85 -9.09 3.69
N GLN A 416 29.10 -9.52 3.59
CA GLN A 416 30.26 -8.64 3.30
C GLN A 416 30.31 -7.40 4.23
N GLY A 417 30.06 -7.59 5.53
CA GLY A 417 30.05 -6.52 6.52
C GLY A 417 28.84 -5.57 6.48
N ARG A 418 27.86 -5.81 5.59
CA ARG A 418 26.64 -5.01 5.46
C ARG A 418 25.40 -5.80 5.91
N ALA A 419 24.48 -5.14 6.59
CA ALA A 419 23.19 -5.72 6.93
C ALA A 419 22.37 -6.01 5.66
N THR A 420 21.62 -7.12 5.62
CA THR A 420 20.79 -7.51 4.47
C THR A 420 19.32 -7.09 4.62
N GLY A 421 18.98 -6.46 5.71
CA GLY A 421 17.69 -5.92 6.05
C GLY A 421 17.82 -4.79 7.06
N VAL A 422 16.70 -4.23 7.45
CA VAL A 422 16.64 -3.08 8.35
C VAL A 422 15.68 -3.34 9.50
N VAL A 423 15.82 -2.58 10.58
CA VAL A 423 14.80 -2.39 11.60
C VAL A 423 13.86 -1.27 11.16
N ARG A 424 12.56 -1.48 11.32
CA ARG A 424 11.54 -0.47 11.04
C ARG A 424 10.65 -0.25 12.24
N VAL A 425 10.51 1.02 12.63
CA VAL A 425 9.54 1.51 13.59
C VAL A 425 8.52 2.36 12.84
N SER A 426 7.24 2.11 13.07
CA SER A 426 6.15 2.88 12.47
C SER A 426 5.08 3.21 13.50
N LEU A 427 4.68 4.47 13.51
CA LEU A 427 3.70 5.05 14.42
C LEU A 427 2.33 5.16 13.74
N GLY A 428 1.26 5.09 14.51
CA GLY A 428 -0.11 5.20 14.04
C GLY A 428 -0.94 6.16 14.91
N ALA A 429 -2.23 6.25 14.60
CA ALA A 429 -3.15 7.15 15.28
C ALA A 429 -3.22 6.95 16.81
N MET A 430 -2.98 5.72 17.28
CA MET A 430 -3.00 5.36 18.72
C MET A 430 -1.63 5.41 19.39
N SER A 431 -0.56 5.71 18.68
CA SER A 431 0.77 5.84 19.28
C SER A 431 0.84 7.04 20.21
N THR A 432 1.61 6.91 21.28
CA THR A 432 1.75 7.92 22.31
C THR A 432 3.19 8.39 22.47
N LEU A 433 3.38 9.50 23.18
CA LEU A 433 4.72 9.96 23.54
C LEU A 433 5.44 8.95 24.46
N SER A 434 4.69 8.23 25.28
CA SER A 434 5.24 7.17 26.13
C SER A 434 5.84 6.05 25.29
N ASP A 435 5.17 5.63 24.20
CA ASP A 435 5.71 4.59 23.29
C ASP A 435 7.06 5.02 22.70
N VAL A 436 7.15 6.29 22.27
CA VAL A 436 8.40 6.85 21.74
C VAL A 436 9.49 6.85 22.79
N ASN A 437 9.20 7.34 24.01
CA ASN A 437 10.19 7.40 25.10
C ASN A 437 10.64 5.98 25.50
N THR A 438 9.69 5.04 25.66
CA THR A 438 10.02 3.64 25.98
C THR A 438 10.98 3.05 24.95
N PHE A 439 10.75 3.31 23.68
CA PHE A 439 11.63 2.80 22.61
C PHE A 439 13.03 3.45 22.63
N LEU A 440 13.11 4.77 22.87
CA LEU A 440 14.38 5.47 22.98
C LEU A 440 15.19 4.96 24.19
N THR A 441 14.57 4.83 25.35
CA THR A 441 15.20 4.25 26.55
C THR A 441 15.63 2.79 26.33
N PHE A 442 14.86 2.01 25.56
CA PHE A 442 15.27 0.66 25.16
C PHE A 442 16.57 0.69 24.35
N LEU A 443 16.70 1.58 23.37
CA LEU A 443 17.94 1.72 22.58
C LEU A 443 19.11 2.18 23.45
N GLU A 444 18.93 3.19 24.29
CA GLU A 444 19.94 3.74 25.21
C GLU A 444 20.49 2.68 26.19
N ASN A 445 19.62 1.81 26.69
CA ASN A 445 20.00 0.82 27.71
C ASN A 445 20.67 -0.43 27.14
N ASN A 446 20.54 -0.71 25.86
CA ASN A 446 20.97 -1.96 25.27
C ASN A 446 22.09 -1.80 24.22
N TYR A 447 22.32 -0.58 23.76
CA TYR A 447 23.31 -0.31 22.72
C TYR A 447 24.13 0.96 23.01
#